data_88674cea1560e58db1677453c1de8e83
#
_entry.id   88674cea1560e58db1677453c1de8e83
#
_cell.length_a   1.000
_cell.length_b   1.000
_cell.length_c   1.000
_cell.angle_alpha   90.00
_cell.angle_beta   90.00
_cell.angle_gamma   90.00
#
_symmetry.space_group_name_H-M   'P 1'
#
loop_
_entity.id
_entity.type
_entity.pdbx_description
1 polymer ?
#
loop_
_entity_poly.entity_id
_entity_poly.type
_entity_poly.pdbx_seq_one_letter_code
_entity_poly.pdbx_strand_id
1 'polypeptide(L)'
;MTPIEETLRRIDSWLAAHAPRTYASLRPPAEPETISAAAAELGVEFPADLVAYLRHHDGVSPGAGSFSFPGHQPYTLAEIVASSRMHHELWGRHGEDLPFEGYWHQDFVIFARTSSVDALVVDCRRGESFGAVGQHVESEGTRFGNWESLAVFSEQIADSLEGGTAMTAGLPYVPVVDDGMLLWEFTPEPRSEPQSLLDLASAADPIVAAPRRPTSRAAPTKNWPTGYNSFCLTFAQGLDEAELLRRFGALPETRRPRGRRKTRSGNSVLLPAVRVGTHDGWAFGIQEEAGVYGFEGAREEVLRRVSCSTRAVSVSCWGGIGSIAVSLFDNSEPVTRYDTRSAVVPDGTRDPFEVFPGLPFHDKWAARWDPDQQCAVSVVPPLGRESTPEQWREQLLAVCGAVVRGCGIPLPPPGLNGELDSAQILPLLPTDGNQRVPVPDQFAALVDAATPEHLRRVLAAQMTSLAAETGLDTYDEVTDILPLLSEGNRPGLTDDSALGLRLRRVHVESRATRHVHSDQVVRQDRAMAARALADALTLPVHEALGLVVVLRHDPQWRREFRKQLAED
;
A
#
# COMPACT_ATOMS: atom_id res chain seq x y z
N MET A 1 -14.86 43.06 -7.79
CA MET A 1 -13.93 41.93 -7.97
C MET A 1 -13.67 41.38 -6.59
N THR A 2 -13.92 40.09 -6.39
CA THR A 2 -13.68 39.42 -5.10
C THR A 2 -12.19 39.11 -4.93
N PRO A 3 -11.66 38.93 -3.72
CA PRO A 3 -10.26 38.55 -3.52
C PRO A 3 -9.86 37.31 -4.30
N ILE A 4 -10.71 36.29 -4.38
CA ILE A 4 -10.43 35.06 -5.12
C ILE A 4 -10.29 35.30 -6.64
N GLU A 5 -11.11 36.18 -7.24
CA GLU A 5 -11.00 36.49 -8.68
C GLU A 5 -9.67 37.16 -9.03
N GLU A 6 -9.10 37.94 -8.12
CA GLU A 6 -7.77 38.53 -8.29
C GLU A 6 -6.67 37.47 -8.20
N THR A 7 -6.76 36.59 -7.22
CA THR A 7 -5.83 35.49 -7.03
C THR A 7 -5.84 34.51 -8.21
N LEU A 8 -7.02 34.14 -8.71
CA LEU A 8 -7.11 33.25 -9.89
C LEU A 8 -6.45 33.87 -11.13
N ARG A 9 -6.58 35.20 -11.32
CA ARG A 9 -5.86 35.90 -12.42
C ARG A 9 -4.35 35.95 -12.23
N ARG A 10 -3.85 36.01 -10.98
CA ARG A 10 -2.42 35.87 -10.70
C ARG A 10 -1.92 34.49 -11.16
N ILE A 11 -2.66 33.42 -10.79
CA ILE A 11 -2.36 32.05 -11.21
C ILE A 11 -2.35 31.94 -12.74
N ASP A 12 -3.37 32.44 -13.42
CA ASP A 12 -3.47 32.43 -14.88
C ASP A 12 -2.31 33.16 -15.55
N SER A 13 -1.99 34.34 -15.03
CA SER A 13 -0.89 35.16 -15.57
C SER A 13 0.45 34.47 -15.43
N TRP A 14 0.66 33.82 -14.27
CA TRP A 14 1.87 33.02 -14.03
C TRP A 14 1.95 31.82 -14.97
N LEU A 15 0.85 31.05 -15.08
CA LEU A 15 0.78 29.88 -15.97
C LEU A 15 1.01 30.26 -17.42
N ALA A 16 0.38 31.33 -17.91
CA ALA A 16 0.56 31.80 -19.28
C ALA A 16 2.02 32.19 -19.58
N ALA A 17 2.71 32.74 -18.59
CA ALA A 17 4.10 33.18 -18.73
C ALA A 17 5.12 32.04 -18.61
N HIS A 18 4.89 31.07 -17.71
CA HIS A 18 5.89 30.07 -17.32
C HIS A 18 5.53 28.65 -17.72
N ALA A 19 4.22 28.31 -17.77
CA ALA A 19 3.73 26.96 -18.04
C ALA A 19 2.59 26.97 -19.10
N PRO A 20 2.85 27.42 -20.33
CA PRO A 20 1.81 27.64 -21.33
C PRO A 20 1.06 26.39 -21.74
N ARG A 21 1.65 25.21 -21.67
CA ARG A 21 0.95 23.93 -21.91
C ARG A 21 -0.06 23.63 -20.82
N THR A 22 0.30 23.90 -19.57
CA THR A 22 -0.62 23.77 -18.42
C THR A 22 -1.74 24.81 -18.52
N TYR A 23 -1.41 26.07 -18.87
CA TYR A 23 -2.42 27.10 -19.08
C TYR A 23 -3.45 26.72 -20.13
N ALA A 24 -3.02 26.13 -21.24
CA ALA A 24 -3.90 25.67 -22.31
C ALA A 24 -4.86 24.54 -21.89
N SER A 25 -4.64 23.88 -20.75
CA SER A 25 -5.54 22.85 -20.22
C SER A 25 -6.73 23.40 -19.44
N LEU A 26 -6.65 24.69 -19.02
CA LEU A 26 -7.76 25.32 -18.28
C LEU A 26 -8.99 25.44 -19.18
N ARG A 27 -10.15 25.06 -18.65
CA ARG A 27 -11.39 25.09 -19.41
C ARG A 27 -12.06 26.47 -19.30
N PRO A 28 -12.92 26.83 -20.26
CA PRO A 28 -13.75 28.04 -20.15
C PRO A 28 -14.60 28.05 -18.88
N PRO A 29 -15.07 29.23 -18.43
CA PRO A 29 -15.98 29.36 -17.30
C PRO A 29 -17.24 28.50 -17.41
N ALA A 30 -17.73 27.98 -16.27
CA ALA A 30 -19.06 27.40 -16.21
C ALA A 30 -20.13 28.50 -16.22
N GLU A 31 -21.27 28.22 -16.86
CA GLU A 31 -22.39 29.16 -16.91
C GLU A 31 -23.11 29.27 -15.54
N PRO A 32 -23.51 30.48 -15.12
CA PRO A 32 -24.11 30.70 -13.80
C PRO A 32 -25.33 29.82 -13.53
N GLU A 33 -26.18 29.60 -14.55
CA GLU A 33 -27.37 28.76 -14.47
C GLU A 33 -27.02 27.30 -14.23
N THR A 34 -25.93 26.81 -14.85
CA THR A 34 -25.43 25.44 -14.65
C THR A 34 -24.86 25.24 -13.25
N ILE A 35 -24.14 26.24 -12.72
CA ILE A 35 -23.61 26.21 -11.33
C ILE A 35 -24.77 26.16 -10.34
N SER A 36 -25.80 26.97 -10.55
CA SER A 36 -26.99 27.02 -9.68
C SER A 36 -27.77 25.70 -9.72
N ALA A 37 -27.88 25.08 -10.92
CA ALA A 37 -28.53 23.78 -11.09
C ALA A 37 -27.74 22.67 -10.37
N ALA A 38 -26.41 22.67 -10.45
CA ALA A 38 -25.55 21.71 -9.77
C ALA A 38 -25.66 21.80 -8.24
N ALA A 39 -25.67 23.02 -7.68
CA ALA A 39 -25.90 23.24 -6.24
C ALA A 39 -27.25 22.70 -5.80
N ALA A 40 -28.30 22.97 -6.59
CA ALA A 40 -29.66 22.47 -6.32
C ALA A 40 -29.74 20.93 -6.43
N GLU A 41 -29.05 20.33 -7.39
CA GLU A 41 -28.99 18.87 -7.56
C GLU A 41 -28.31 18.18 -6.38
N LEU A 42 -27.25 18.79 -5.82
CA LEU A 42 -26.57 18.27 -4.62
C LEU A 42 -27.31 18.64 -3.32
N GLY A 43 -28.30 19.51 -3.38
CA GLY A 43 -29.06 19.93 -2.21
C GLY A 43 -28.32 20.86 -1.25
N VAL A 44 -27.25 21.52 -1.72
CA VAL A 44 -26.37 22.38 -0.91
C VAL A 44 -26.32 23.80 -1.46
N GLU A 45 -25.90 24.76 -0.65
CA GLU A 45 -25.53 26.08 -1.07
C GLU A 45 -24.02 26.13 -1.36
N PHE A 46 -23.63 26.48 -2.58
CA PHE A 46 -22.21 26.65 -2.89
C PHE A 46 -21.67 27.95 -2.28
N PRO A 47 -20.54 27.90 -1.56
CA PRO A 47 -19.87 29.10 -1.09
C PRO A 47 -19.49 30.05 -2.25
N ALA A 48 -19.50 31.35 -1.98
CA ALA A 48 -19.22 32.37 -2.99
C ALA A 48 -17.89 32.17 -3.71
N ASP A 49 -16.89 31.68 -2.98
CA ASP A 49 -15.55 31.41 -3.55
C ASP A 49 -15.57 30.22 -4.53
N LEU A 50 -16.35 29.16 -4.25
CA LEU A 50 -16.52 28.05 -5.18
C LEU A 50 -17.25 28.48 -6.45
N VAL A 51 -18.29 29.32 -6.31
CA VAL A 51 -19.00 29.90 -7.45
C VAL A 51 -18.06 30.77 -8.29
N ALA A 52 -17.26 31.63 -7.67
CA ALA A 52 -16.30 32.46 -8.35
C ALA A 52 -15.22 31.65 -9.07
N TYR A 53 -14.72 30.58 -8.43
CA TYR A 53 -13.76 29.63 -9.01
C TYR A 53 -14.33 28.98 -10.29
N LEU A 54 -15.54 28.42 -10.24
CA LEU A 54 -16.21 27.77 -11.38
C LEU A 54 -16.56 28.76 -12.51
N ARG A 55 -16.87 30.00 -12.16
CA ARG A 55 -17.06 31.10 -13.12
C ARG A 55 -15.76 31.62 -13.72
N HIS A 56 -14.62 31.22 -13.19
CA HIS A 56 -13.30 31.55 -13.74
C HIS A 56 -12.84 30.44 -14.70
N HIS A 57 -12.85 29.17 -14.22
CA HIS A 57 -12.59 27.96 -15.02
C HIS A 57 -13.46 26.79 -14.58
N ASP A 58 -14.04 26.08 -15.53
CA ASP A 58 -14.77 24.82 -15.30
C ASP A 58 -13.81 23.62 -15.29
N GLY A 59 -12.92 23.58 -14.30
CA GLY A 59 -11.93 22.52 -14.21
C GLY A 59 -10.89 22.52 -15.33
N VAL A 60 -10.41 21.33 -15.70
CA VAL A 60 -9.32 21.16 -16.66
C VAL A 60 -9.66 20.11 -17.72
N SER A 61 -9.07 20.26 -18.90
CA SER A 61 -9.06 19.23 -19.94
C SER A 61 -8.02 18.15 -19.56
N PRO A 62 -8.35 16.85 -19.58
CA PRO A 62 -7.43 15.80 -19.23
C PRO A 62 -6.29 15.70 -20.25
N GLY A 63 -5.06 15.47 -19.77
CA GLY A 63 -3.89 15.30 -20.64
C GLY A 63 -2.58 15.45 -19.88
N ALA A 64 -1.48 15.09 -20.52
CA ALA A 64 -0.16 15.30 -19.97
C ALA A 64 0.10 16.80 -19.78
N GLY A 65 0.42 17.21 -18.55
CA GLY A 65 0.67 18.59 -18.18
C GLY A 65 -0.58 19.43 -17.92
N SER A 66 -1.76 18.82 -17.75
CA SER A 66 -2.96 19.52 -17.28
C SER A 66 -2.69 20.18 -15.92
N PHE A 67 -3.32 21.34 -15.70
CA PHE A 67 -3.23 22.01 -14.41
C PHE A 67 -3.67 21.09 -13.28
N SER A 68 -2.92 21.09 -12.21
CA SER A 68 -3.30 20.43 -10.96
C SER A 68 -2.98 21.34 -9.77
N PHE A 69 -3.76 21.21 -8.72
CA PHE A 69 -3.33 21.60 -7.39
C PHE A 69 -2.23 20.62 -6.91
N PRO A 70 -1.49 20.91 -5.85
CA PRO A 70 -0.53 19.96 -5.31
C PRO A 70 -1.14 18.57 -5.07
N GLY A 71 -0.79 17.62 -5.93
CA GLY A 71 -1.29 16.25 -5.88
C GLY A 71 -2.75 16.02 -6.31
N HIS A 72 -3.52 17.07 -6.66
CA HIS A 72 -4.96 16.95 -6.93
C HIS A 72 -5.36 17.59 -8.26
N GLN A 73 -6.07 16.86 -9.10
CA GLN A 73 -6.61 17.38 -10.34
C GLN A 73 -7.97 18.05 -10.09
N PRO A 74 -8.15 19.33 -10.52
CA PRO A 74 -9.44 20.01 -10.45
C PRO A 74 -10.50 19.31 -11.30
N TYR A 75 -11.72 19.26 -10.77
CA TYR A 75 -12.88 18.71 -11.45
C TYR A 75 -13.62 19.76 -12.25
N THR A 76 -14.22 19.35 -13.37
CA THR A 76 -15.31 20.06 -14.01
C THR A 76 -16.56 20.04 -13.13
N LEU A 77 -17.47 20.99 -13.33
CA LEU A 77 -18.74 21.03 -12.58
C LEU A 77 -19.52 19.71 -12.68
N ALA A 78 -19.51 19.06 -13.85
CA ALA A 78 -20.14 17.77 -14.04
C ALA A 78 -19.47 16.66 -13.21
N GLU A 79 -18.14 16.65 -13.12
CA GLU A 79 -17.39 15.70 -12.28
C GLU A 79 -17.59 15.98 -10.79
N ILE A 80 -17.70 17.26 -10.38
CA ILE A 80 -18.05 17.65 -9.01
C ILE A 80 -19.38 17.02 -8.60
N VAL A 81 -20.41 17.18 -9.44
CA VAL A 81 -21.74 16.60 -9.16
C VAL A 81 -21.68 15.08 -9.11
N ALA A 82 -21.07 14.45 -10.12
CA ALA A 82 -20.99 12.99 -10.21
C ALA A 82 -20.22 12.39 -9.03
N SER A 83 -19.05 12.96 -8.68
CA SER A 83 -18.20 12.47 -7.60
C SER A 83 -18.84 12.69 -6.22
N SER A 84 -19.43 13.86 -5.97
CA SER A 84 -20.12 14.14 -4.71
C SER A 84 -21.33 13.22 -4.52
N ARG A 85 -22.12 12.99 -5.56
CA ARG A 85 -23.25 12.03 -5.51
C ARG A 85 -22.79 10.61 -5.21
N MET A 86 -21.74 10.14 -5.88
CA MET A 86 -21.18 8.82 -5.62
C MET A 86 -20.78 8.66 -4.14
N HIS A 87 -20.12 9.66 -3.56
CA HIS A 87 -19.76 9.65 -2.14
C HIS A 87 -20.97 9.72 -1.22
N HIS A 88 -21.97 10.55 -1.54
CA HIS A 88 -23.23 10.58 -0.79
C HIS A 88 -23.95 9.23 -0.84
N GLU A 89 -23.96 8.54 -1.97
CA GLU A 89 -24.55 7.21 -2.09
C GLU A 89 -23.76 6.15 -1.30
N LEU A 90 -22.44 6.18 -1.35
CA LEU A 90 -21.58 5.24 -0.63
C LEU A 90 -21.73 5.41 0.89
N TRP A 91 -21.60 6.64 1.37
CA TRP A 91 -21.58 6.94 2.80
C TRP A 91 -22.94 7.20 3.39
N GLY A 92 -23.93 7.64 2.60
CA GLY A 92 -25.32 7.79 3.02
C GLY A 92 -26.04 6.46 3.23
N ARG A 93 -25.72 5.41 2.46
CA ARG A 93 -26.21 4.05 2.69
C ARG A 93 -25.58 3.38 3.92
N HIS A 94 -24.43 3.85 4.33
CA HIS A 94 -23.65 3.34 5.46
C HIS A 94 -23.62 4.33 6.63
N GLY A 95 -24.56 5.28 6.69
CA GLY A 95 -24.56 6.36 7.67
C GLY A 95 -24.50 5.93 9.14
N GLU A 96 -24.92 4.69 9.46
CA GLU A 96 -24.74 4.06 10.78
C GLU A 96 -23.37 3.34 10.90
N ASP A 97 -22.64 3.13 9.77
CA ASP A 97 -21.41 2.35 9.67
C ASP A 97 -20.19 3.19 9.28
N LEU A 98 -20.24 4.52 9.41
CA LEU A 98 -19.05 5.36 9.22
C LEU A 98 -17.93 4.90 10.17
N PRO A 99 -16.66 4.86 9.74
CA PRO A 99 -15.53 4.42 10.57
C PRO A 99 -15.42 5.18 11.89
N PHE A 100 -15.81 6.45 11.90
CA PHE A 100 -15.90 7.31 13.09
C PHE A 100 -16.71 8.58 12.79
N GLU A 101 -17.16 9.29 13.83
CA GLU A 101 -17.84 10.56 13.70
C GLU A 101 -16.95 11.59 12.99
N GLY A 102 -17.49 12.27 11.99
CA GLY A 102 -16.75 13.26 11.19
C GLY A 102 -15.98 12.68 9.99
N TYR A 103 -16.07 11.37 9.73
CA TYR A 103 -15.41 10.75 8.57
C TYR A 103 -15.88 11.37 7.25
N TRP A 104 -17.20 11.57 7.07
CA TRP A 104 -17.83 12.19 5.89
C TRP A 104 -19.11 12.91 6.28
N HIS A 105 -19.48 13.94 5.51
CA HIS A 105 -20.77 14.62 5.63
C HIS A 105 -21.38 14.83 4.25
N GLN A 106 -22.71 14.69 4.14
CA GLN A 106 -23.43 14.86 2.87
C GLN A 106 -23.31 16.27 2.26
N ASP A 107 -23.05 17.30 3.07
CA ASP A 107 -22.85 18.67 2.61
C ASP A 107 -21.38 18.97 2.27
N PHE A 108 -20.51 17.95 2.17
CA PHE A 108 -19.17 18.10 1.60
C PHE A 108 -19.23 17.97 0.09
N VAL A 109 -18.60 18.91 -0.62
CA VAL A 109 -18.55 18.94 -2.08
C VAL A 109 -17.11 18.70 -2.54
N ILE A 110 -16.90 17.63 -3.29
CA ILE A 110 -15.57 17.28 -3.85
C ILE A 110 -15.32 18.16 -5.07
N PHE A 111 -14.21 18.91 -5.10
CA PHE A 111 -13.87 19.77 -6.24
C PHE A 111 -12.54 19.41 -6.92
N ALA A 112 -11.74 18.52 -6.30
CA ALA A 112 -10.53 17.96 -6.91
C ALA A 112 -10.18 16.62 -6.27
N ARG A 113 -9.47 15.75 -6.98
CA ARG A 113 -9.02 14.46 -6.45
C ARG A 113 -7.61 14.09 -6.91
N THR A 114 -7.00 13.14 -6.20
CA THR A 114 -5.77 12.47 -6.62
C THR A 114 -6.06 11.41 -7.71
N SER A 115 -5.04 10.72 -8.18
CA SER A 115 -5.21 9.51 -8.99
C SER A 115 -5.83 8.32 -8.21
N SER A 116 -5.92 8.42 -6.89
CA SER A 116 -6.61 7.50 -5.99
C SER A 116 -7.99 8.06 -5.59
N VAL A 117 -8.49 7.67 -4.44
CA VAL A 117 -9.79 8.10 -3.89
C VAL A 117 -9.71 9.34 -3.00
N ASP A 118 -8.50 9.83 -2.70
CA ASP A 118 -8.30 11.02 -1.87
C ASP A 118 -8.71 12.28 -2.62
N ALA A 119 -9.32 13.23 -1.92
CA ALA A 119 -9.95 14.38 -2.54
C ALA A 119 -9.76 15.68 -1.75
N LEU A 120 -9.87 16.82 -2.45
CA LEU A 120 -10.13 18.12 -1.82
C LEU A 120 -11.64 18.37 -1.79
N VAL A 121 -12.12 18.81 -0.65
CA VAL A 121 -13.54 19.06 -0.40
C VAL A 121 -13.77 20.49 0.08
N VAL A 122 -14.95 21.03 -0.25
CA VAL A 122 -15.44 22.30 0.32
C VAL A 122 -16.55 21.97 1.30
N ASP A 123 -16.51 22.56 2.49
CA ASP A 123 -17.56 22.45 3.49
C ASP A 123 -18.73 23.35 3.13
N CYS A 124 -19.86 22.76 2.75
CA CYS A 124 -21.09 23.47 2.45
C CYS A 124 -22.10 23.42 3.62
N ARG A 125 -21.69 22.94 4.80
CA ARG A 125 -22.53 22.97 6.00
C ARG A 125 -22.72 24.41 6.47
N ARG A 126 -23.94 24.77 6.81
CA ARG A 126 -24.20 26.08 7.40
C ARG A 126 -23.53 26.20 8.77
N GLY A 127 -22.75 27.25 8.97
CA GLY A 127 -22.03 27.49 10.23
C GLY A 127 -20.66 28.14 10.03
N GLU A 128 -19.83 28.08 11.05
CA GLU A 128 -18.51 28.72 11.07
C GLU A 128 -17.53 28.15 10.04
N SER A 129 -17.69 26.89 9.67
CA SER A 129 -16.82 26.21 8.68
C SER A 129 -17.31 26.33 7.23
N PHE A 130 -18.41 27.06 6.97
CA PHE A 130 -18.96 27.20 5.62
C PHE A 130 -17.95 27.82 4.66
N GLY A 131 -17.58 27.08 3.62
CA GLY A 131 -16.59 27.47 2.62
C GLY A 131 -15.15 27.02 2.91
N ALA A 132 -14.90 26.41 4.07
CA ALA A 132 -13.58 25.88 4.40
C ALA A 132 -13.18 24.76 3.41
N VAL A 133 -11.89 24.68 3.08
CA VAL A 133 -11.34 23.63 2.25
C VAL A 133 -10.69 22.57 3.14
N GLY A 134 -11.03 21.31 2.90
CA GLY A 134 -10.51 20.16 3.62
C GLY A 134 -9.92 19.11 2.69
N GLN A 135 -9.23 18.17 3.29
CA GLN A 135 -8.71 16.97 2.63
C GLN A 135 -9.48 15.75 3.11
N HIS A 136 -10.01 14.97 2.19
CA HIS A 136 -10.57 13.65 2.45
C HIS A 136 -9.55 12.59 2.07
N VAL A 137 -9.18 11.74 3.04
CA VAL A 137 -8.33 10.58 2.84
C VAL A 137 -9.13 9.34 3.21
N GLU A 138 -9.24 8.36 2.31
CA GLU A 138 -10.09 7.19 2.51
C GLU A 138 -9.84 6.46 3.84
N SER A 139 -8.59 6.38 4.26
CA SER A 139 -8.22 5.71 5.53
C SER A 139 -8.42 6.57 6.79
N GLU A 140 -8.58 7.89 6.65
CA GLU A 140 -8.53 8.86 7.76
C GLU A 140 -9.75 9.78 7.85
N GLY A 141 -10.62 9.77 6.83
CA GLY A 141 -11.78 10.66 6.74
C GLY A 141 -11.42 12.08 6.31
N THR A 142 -12.29 13.02 6.60
CA THR A 142 -12.17 14.42 6.17
C THR A 142 -11.60 15.30 7.26
N ARG A 143 -10.55 16.06 6.94
CA ARG A 143 -9.89 17.00 7.86
C ARG A 143 -9.93 18.41 7.29
N PHE A 144 -10.33 19.35 8.15
CA PHE A 144 -10.31 20.79 7.92
C PHE A 144 -9.28 21.45 8.84
N GLY A 145 -8.98 22.73 8.62
CA GLY A 145 -8.11 23.55 9.48
C GLY A 145 -6.87 24.10 8.79
N ASN A 146 -6.55 23.63 7.60
CA ASN A 146 -5.44 24.20 6.82
C ASN A 146 -5.87 25.44 6.03
N TRP A 147 -7.12 25.50 5.57
CA TRP A 147 -7.63 26.58 4.72
C TRP A 147 -9.06 26.95 5.12
N GLU A 148 -9.23 28.19 5.54
CA GLU A 148 -10.52 28.72 5.98
C GLU A 148 -11.49 28.94 4.81
N SER A 149 -10.99 29.06 3.59
CA SER A 149 -11.79 29.22 2.38
C SER A 149 -11.00 28.81 1.12
N LEU A 150 -11.71 28.68 -0.01
CA LEU A 150 -11.09 28.43 -1.31
C LEU A 150 -10.24 29.64 -1.76
N ALA A 151 -10.57 30.85 -1.32
CA ALA A 151 -9.75 32.03 -1.56
C ALA A 151 -8.36 31.89 -0.89
N VAL A 152 -8.32 31.52 0.41
CA VAL A 152 -7.05 31.29 1.14
C VAL A 152 -6.24 30.15 0.52
N PHE A 153 -6.90 29.05 0.14
CA PHE A 153 -6.22 27.95 -0.58
C PHE A 153 -5.60 28.42 -1.89
N SER A 154 -6.36 29.15 -2.70
CA SER A 154 -5.88 29.69 -3.99
C SER A 154 -4.75 30.71 -3.83
N GLU A 155 -4.78 31.54 -2.77
CA GLU A 155 -3.73 32.51 -2.47
C GLU A 155 -2.40 31.81 -2.16
N GLN A 156 -2.41 30.76 -1.36
CA GLN A 156 -1.20 29.97 -1.10
C GLN A 156 -0.64 29.32 -2.37
N ILE A 157 -1.51 28.88 -3.30
CA ILE A 157 -1.06 28.40 -4.61
C ILE A 157 -0.39 29.50 -5.40
N ALA A 158 -1.01 30.68 -5.51
CA ALA A 158 -0.43 31.81 -6.22
C ALA A 158 0.93 32.22 -5.63
N ASP A 159 1.01 32.33 -4.31
CA ASP A 159 2.25 32.69 -3.61
C ASP A 159 3.36 31.63 -3.82
N SER A 160 2.99 30.35 -3.78
CA SER A 160 3.90 29.24 -4.07
C SER A 160 4.43 29.28 -5.50
N LEU A 161 3.55 29.54 -6.48
CA LEU A 161 3.93 29.68 -7.89
C LEU A 161 4.88 30.86 -8.11
N GLU A 162 4.55 32.03 -7.59
CA GLU A 162 5.33 33.27 -7.75
C GLU A 162 6.66 33.20 -6.97
N GLY A 163 6.66 32.59 -5.79
CA GLY A 163 7.84 32.45 -4.94
C GLY A 163 8.73 31.25 -5.29
N GLY A 164 8.24 30.29 -6.05
CA GLY A 164 8.94 29.03 -6.32
C GLY A 164 9.23 28.22 -5.05
N THR A 165 8.37 28.34 -4.03
CA THR A 165 8.56 27.73 -2.70
C THR A 165 7.43 26.77 -2.36
N ALA A 166 7.65 25.91 -1.37
CA ALA A 166 6.62 25.00 -0.89
C ALA A 166 5.43 25.75 -0.30
N MET A 167 4.23 25.18 -0.42
CA MET A 167 3.04 25.69 0.26
C MET A 167 3.25 25.68 1.78
N THR A 168 2.77 26.71 2.45
CA THR A 168 2.95 26.88 3.90
C THR A 168 2.01 26.02 4.74
N ALA A 169 0.89 25.57 4.19
CA ALA A 169 -0.05 24.68 4.85
C ALA A 169 -0.40 23.47 3.96
N GLY A 170 -0.67 22.33 4.56
CA GLY A 170 -1.06 21.12 3.87
C GLY A 170 0.14 20.29 3.43
N LEU A 171 0.37 20.19 2.14
CA LEU A 171 1.39 19.29 1.59
C LEU A 171 2.64 20.08 1.14
N PRO A 172 3.84 19.63 1.48
CA PRO A 172 5.09 20.31 1.09
C PRO A 172 5.44 20.06 -0.38
N TYR A 173 4.65 20.62 -1.29
CA TYR A 173 4.89 20.57 -2.72
C TYR A 173 5.49 21.88 -3.20
N VAL A 174 6.50 21.78 -4.09
CA VAL A 174 7.14 22.90 -4.76
C VAL A 174 6.73 22.91 -6.23
N PRO A 175 6.37 24.07 -6.80
CA PRO A 175 6.09 24.16 -8.23
C PRO A 175 7.38 24.06 -9.05
N VAL A 176 7.37 23.20 -10.06
CA VAL A 176 8.46 23.02 -11.02
C VAL A 176 7.92 23.14 -12.42
N VAL A 177 8.62 23.89 -13.28
CA VAL A 177 8.24 24.00 -14.70
C VAL A 177 9.18 23.12 -15.53
N ASP A 178 8.60 22.18 -16.27
CA ASP A 178 9.32 21.35 -17.23
C ASP A 178 8.58 21.34 -18.57
N ASP A 179 9.27 21.66 -19.65
CA ASP A 179 8.74 21.71 -21.02
C ASP A 179 7.40 22.49 -21.15
N GLY A 180 7.29 23.62 -20.45
CA GLY A 180 6.09 24.46 -20.44
C GLY A 180 4.91 23.86 -19.67
N MET A 181 5.15 22.86 -18.85
CA MET A 181 4.17 22.23 -17.94
C MET A 181 4.50 22.56 -16.48
N LEU A 182 3.47 22.89 -15.70
CA LEU A 182 3.58 22.97 -14.24
C LEU A 182 3.48 21.54 -13.65
N LEU A 183 4.41 21.24 -12.80
CA LEU A 183 4.46 20.02 -12.02
C LEU A 183 4.60 20.39 -10.54
N TRP A 184 3.99 19.63 -9.66
CA TRP A 184 4.14 19.80 -8.21
C TRP A 184 5.02 18.66 -7.68
N GLU A 185 6.18 19.01 -7.17
CA GLU A 185 7.13 18.06 -6.62
C GLU A 185 7.10 18.08 -5.10
N PHE A 186 7.02 16.91 -4.51
CA PHE A 186 7.07 16.76 -3.06
C PHE A 186 8.50 17.04 -2.57
N THR A 187 8.64 18.02 -1.69
CA THR A 187 9.93 18.34 -1.06
C THR A 187 9.83 18.01 0.42
N PRO A 188 10.35 16.87 0.87
CA PRO A 188 10.35 16.54 2.28
C PRO A 188 11.19 17.56 3.06
N GLU A 189 10.72 17.96 4.24
CA GLU A 189 11.53 18.78 5.14
C GLU A 189 12.84 18.05 5.49
N PRO A 190 13.98 18.78 5.69
CA PRO A 190 15.22 18.19 6.18
C PRO A 190 14.96 17.50 7.51
N ARG A 191 15.18 16.19 7.58
CA ARG A 191 14.83 15.36 8.74
C ARG A 191 16.08 14.76 9.36
N SER A 192 16.05 14.57 10.68
CA SER A 192 17.05 13.78 11.37
C SER A 192 16.99 12.33 10.90
N GLU A 193 18.14 11.69 10.74
CA GLU A 193 18.24 10.27 10.45
C GLU A 193 17.40 9.45 11.46
N PRO A 194 16.42 8.66 11.00
CA PRO A 194 15.64 7.84 11.91
C PRO A 194 16.48 6.69 12.46
N GLN A 195 16.42 6.49 13.76
CA GLN A 195 17.08 5.36 14.41
C GLN A 195 16.49 4.04 13.93
N SER A 196 17.33 3.01 13.70
CA SER A 196 16.83 1.69 13.31
C SER A 196 15.91 1.12 14.39
N LEU A 197 14.69 0.79 14.00
CA LEU A 197 13.69 0.21 14.90
C LEU A 197 14.02 -1.23 15.26
N LEU A 198 14.69 -1.94 14.37
CA LEU A 198 15.10 -3.32 14.59
C LEU A 198 16.28 -3.38 15.56
N ASP A 199 17.18 -2.40 15.52
CA ASP A 199 18.27 -2.30 16.47
C ASP A 199 17.75 -1.92 17.87
N LEU A 200 16.78 -1.01 17.95
CA LEU A 200 16.07 -0.70 19.20
C LEU A 200 15.29 -1.91 19.73
N ALA A 201 14.63 -2.67 18.88
CA ALA A 201 13.91 -3.89 19.25
C ALA A 201 14.86 -5.01 19.70
N SER A 202 16.09 -5.06 19.16
CA SER A 202 17.12 -6.02 19.56
C SER A 202 17.77 -5.65 20.89
N ALA A 203 17.95 -4.36 21.16
CA ALA A 203 18.51 -3.84 22.40
C ALA A 203 17.54 -3.93 23.59
N ALA A 204 16.26 -3.68 23.34
CA ALA A 204 15.17 -3.91 24.28
C ALA A 204 14.45 -5.18 23.82
N ASP A 205 14.73 -6.35 24.42
CA ASP A 205 13.89 -7.52 24.18
C ASP A 205 12.45 -7.18 24.66
N PRO A 206 11.56 -6.63 23.81
CA PRO A 206 10.23 -6.19 24.22
C PRO A 206 9.33 -7.35 24.61
N ILE A 207 9.87 -8.56 24.51
CA ILE A 207 9.21 -9.83 24.81
C ILE A 207 9.53 -10.29 26.23
N VAL A 208 10.58 -9.73 26.87
CA VAL A 208 11.04 -10.14 28.20
C VAL A 208 10.54 -9.23 29.34
N ALA A 209 10.08 -8.02 29.07
CA ALA A 209 9.78 -7.01 30.09
C ALA A 209 8.37 -7.07 30.72
N ALA A 210 7.69 -8.21 30.76
CA ALA A 210 6.52 -8.38 31.62
C ALA A 210 6.81 -9.45 32.67
N PRO A 211 6.74 -9.12 33.99
CA PRO A 211 6.93 -10.11 35.03
C PRO A 211 5.89 -11.23 34.91
N ARG A 212 6.38 -12.44 34.70
CA ARG A 212 5.53 -13.64 34.57
C ARG A 212 4.81 -13.91 35.89
N ARG A 213 3.49 -13.78 35.88
CA ARG A 213 2.67 -14.62 36.77
C ARG A 213 2.68 -16.04 36.18
N PRO A 214 2.93 -17.08 36.99
CA PRO A 214 2.87 -18.46 36.52
C PRO A 214 1.42 -18.75 36.08
N THR A 215 1.19 -18.85 34.78
CA THR A 215 -0.11 -19.25 34.26
C THR A 215 -0.15 -20.74 34.10
N SER A 216 -1.14 -21.31 34.76
CA SER A 216 -1.62 -22.67 34.80
C SER A 216 -1.37 -23.52 33.55
N ARG A 217 -1.09 -24.79 33.82
CA ARG A 217 -1.25 -26.03 33.01
C ARG A 217 -1.70 -25.83 31.57
N ALA A 218 -0.91 -26.39 30.66
CA ALA A 218 -1.25 -26.57 29.26
C ALA A 218 -2.71 -27.03 29.11
N ALA A 219 -3.53 -26.20 28.46
CA ALA A 219 -4.89 -26.57 28.12
C ALA A 219 -4.83 -27.70 27.10
N PRO A 220 -5.58 -28.79 27.29
CA PRO A 220 -5.59 -29.91 26.37
C PRO A 220 -6.12 -29.50 25.00
N THR A 221 -5.72 -30.22 23.95
CA THR A 221 -6.14 -30.10 22.53
C THR A 221 -7.65 -30.02 22.29
N LYS A 222 -8.48 -30.21 23.33
CA LYS A 222 -9.94 -30.09 23.27
C LYS A 222 -10.48 -28.77 22.74
N ASN A 223 -9.65 -27.71 22.63
CA ASN A 223 -10.05 -26.37 22.17
C ASN A 223 -9.54 -26.01 20.77
N TRP A 224 -9.01 -26.95 19.99
CA TRP A 224 -8.67 -26.73 18.59
C TRP A 224 -9.94 -26.73 17.71
N PRO A 225 -10.08 -25.83 16.75
CA PRO A 225 -9.25 -24.64 16.50
C PRO A 225 -9.68 -23.39 17.30
N THR A 226 -10.74 -23.50 18.08
CA THR A 226 -11.45 -22.38 18.73
C THR A 226 -10.68 -21.71 19.88
N GLY A 227 -9.62 -22.34 20.35
CA GLY A 227 -8.70 -21.74 21.30
C GLY A 227 -7.72 -20.75 20.69
N TYR A 228 -7.79 -20.50 19.37
CA TYR A 228 -6.98 -19.56 18.63
C TYR A 228 -7.87 -18.49 18.02
N ASN A 229 -7.63 -17.22 18.34
CA ASN A 229 -8.37 -16.09 17.75
C ASN A 229 -7.96 -15.87 16.29
N SER A 230 -6.67 -15.95 16.03
CA SER A 230 -6.07 -15.87 14.70
C SER A 230 -4.82 -16.74 14.68
N PHE A 231 -4.55 -17.37 13.56
CA PHE A 231 -3.36 -18.20 13.39
C PHE A 231 -3.07 -18.46 11.91
N CYS A 232 -1.84 -18.87 11.63
CA CYS A 232 -1.47 -19.50 10.37
C CYS A 232 -0.68 -20.78 10.65
N LEU A 233 -1.15 -21.91 10.11
CA LEU A 233 -0.47 -23.19 10.09
C LEU A 233 0.01 -23.47 8.68
N THR A 234 1.33 -23.64 8.51
CA THR A 234 1.93 -23.99 7.24
C THR A 234 2.65 -25.32 7.36
N PHE A 235 2.37 -26.24 6.45
CA PHE A 235 2.98 -27.55 6.39
C PHE A 235 3.85 -27.68 5.15
N ALA A 236 4.97 -28.37 5.26
CA ALA A 236 5.85 -28.71 4.14
C ALA A 236 6.29 -30.18 4.23
N GLN A 237 6.15 -30.91 3.12
CA GLN A 237 6.45 -32.32 3.07
C GLN A 237 7.96 -32.57 3.01
N GLY A 238 8.47 -33.52 3.80
CA GLY A 238 9.87 -33.97 3.72
C GLY A 238 10.91 -32.95 4.21
N LEU A 239 10.52 -31.84 4.82
CA LEU A 239 11.44 -30.90 5.46
C LEU A 239 11.65 -31.23 6.92
N ASP A 240 12.77 -30.80 7.48
CA ASP A 240 12.98 -30.71 8.90
C ASP A 240 12.64 -29.29 9.43
N GLU A 241 12.68 -29.13 10.74
CA GLU A 241 12.34 -27.87 11.43
C GLU A 241 13.32 -26.74 11.08
N ALA A 242 14.60 -27.05 10.94
CA ALA A 242 15.63 -26.04 10.64
C ALA A 242 15.48 -25.50 9.22
N GLU A 243 15.24 -26.39 8.26
CA GLU A 243 15.00 -26.02 6.88
C GLU A 243 13.68 -25.27 6.71
N LEU A 244 12.62 -25.66 7.43
CA LEU A 244 11.37 -24.92 7.43
C LEU A 244 11.57 -23.49 7.97
N LEU A 245 12.24 -23.32 9.10
CA LEU A 245 12.59 -21.99 9.64
C LEU A 245 13.38 -21.15 8.63
N ARG A 246 14.39 -21.73 7.99
CA ARG A 246 15.19 -21.04 6.97
C ARG A 246 14.33 -20.58 5.80
N ARG A 247 13.41 -21.42 5.31
CA ARG A 247 12.50 -21.08 4.20
C ARG A 247 11.47 -20.04 4.58
N PHE A 248 11.08 -19.94 5.83
CA PHE A 248 10.27 -18.85 6.35
C PHE A 248 11.01 -17.50 6.40
N GLY A 249 12.33 -17.48 6.24
CA GLY A 249 13.15 -16.29 6.42
C GLY A 249 13.39 -15.95 7.89
N ALA A 250 13.45 -16.99 8.73
CA ALA A 250 13.74 -16.84 10.14
C ALA A 250 15.17 -16.35 10.38
N LEU A 251 15.35 -15.54 11.42
CA LEU A 251 16.63 -15.06 11.89
C LEU A 251 17.26 -16.14 12.79
N PRO A 252 18.38 -16.80 12.37
CA PRO A 252 18.94 -17.94 13.09
C PRO A 252 19.34 -17.62 14.53
N GLU A 253 19.82 -16.40 14.80
CA GLU A 253 20.26 -15.93 16.12
C GLU A 253 19.11 -15.81 17.12
N THR A 254 17.87 -15.79 16.65
CA THR A 254 16.68 -15.71 17.50
C THR A 254 16.09 -17.06 17.84
N ARG A 255 16.69 -18.16 17.32
CA ARG A 255 16.20 -19.52 17.51
C ARG A 255 16.23 -19.97 18.96
N ARG A 256 15.07 -20.38 19.48
CA ARG A 256 14.90 -20.88 20.87
C ARG A 256 13.58 -21.62 21.05
N PRO A 257 13.49 -22.58 21.97
CA PRO A 257 12.22 -23.20 22.32
C PRO A 257 11.22 -22.19 22.86
N ARG A 258 9.96 -22.31 22.45
CA ARG A 258 8.86 -21.46 22.94
C ARG A 258 7.58 -22.29 23.13
N GLY A 259 6.92 -22.08 24.25
CA GLY A 259 5.55 -22.54 24.47
C GLY A 259 4.54 -21.64 23.77
N ARG A 260 3.30 -22.10 23.71
CA ARG A 260 2.17 -21.33 23.19
C ARG A 260 2.00 -20.01 23.95
N ARG A 261 1.82 -18.92 23.22
CA ARG A 261 1.46 -17.61 23.79
C ARG A 261 -0.03 -17.34 23.64
N LYS A 262 -0.62 -16.75 24.67
CA LYS A 262 -1.92 -16.09 24.51
C LYS A 262 -1.66 -14.68 24.00
N THR A 263 -1.83 -14.45 22.73
CA THR A 263 -1.73 -13.12 22.13
C THR A 263 -3.01 -12.32 22.38
N ARG A 264 -2.86 -11.03 22.68
CA ARG A 264 -3.96 -10.07 22.62
C ARG A 264 -4.22 -9.78 21.13
N SER A 265 -5.46 -10.06 20.71
CA SER A 265 -5.94 -9.73 19.36
C SER A 265 -5.71 -8.24 19.03
N GLY A 266 -5.22 -7.94 17.84
CA GLY A 266 -5.29 -6.61 17.24
C GLY A 266 -3.99 -5.85 17.02
N ASN A 267 -2.84 -6.34 17.49
CA ASN A 267 -1.56 -5.66 17.21
C ASN A 267 -0.66 -6.52 16.33
N SER A 268 -0.32 -6.03 15.14
CA SER A 268 0.77 -6.58 14.35
C SER A 268 2.11 -6.31 15.06
N VAL A 269 3.02 -7.27 14.99
CA VAL A 269 4.38 -7.15 15.52
C VAL A 269 5.38 -6.93 14.39
N LEU A 270 6.45 -6.22 14.68
CA LEU A 270 7.45 -5.91 13.66
C LEU A 270 8.14 -7.19 13.14
N LEU A 271 8.53 -8.07 14.04
CA LEU A 271 9.13 -9.37 13.74
C LEU A 271 8.26 -10.50 14.34
N PRO A 272 7.34 -11.09 13.56
CA PRO A 272 6.53 -12.20 14.06
C PRO A 272 7.41 -13.43 14.30
N ALA A 273 6.97 -14.30 15.20
CA ALA A 273 7.63 -15.57 15.46
C ALA A 273 6.85 -16.74 14.84
N VAL A 274 7.57 -17.73 14.33
CA VAL A 274 7.02 -19.03 13.95
C VAL A 274 7.54 -20.09 14.92
N ARG A 275 6.66 -20.97 15.39
CA ARG A 275 7.01 -22.17 16.14
C ARG A 275 6.89 -23.38 15.21
N VAL A 276 7.90 -24.25 15.19
CA VAL A 276 7.97 -25.36 14.24
C VAL A 276 8.06 -26.71 14.94
N GLY A 277 7.57 -27.73 14.25
CA GLY A 277 7.68 -29.12 14.65
C GLY A 277 7.55 -30.04 13.44
N THR A 278 7.72 -31.35 13.67
CA THR A 278 7.59 -32.38 12.63
C THR A 278 6.63 -33.47 13.05
N HIS A 279 5.90 -34.04 12.08
CA HIS A 279 5.05 -35.20 12.29
C HIS A 279 4.77 -35.91 10.95
N ASP A 280 4.91 -37.24 10.94
CA ASP A 280 4.58 -38.13 9.81
C ASP A 280 5.15 -37.65 8.45
N GLY A 281 6.41 -37.21 8.43
CA GLY A 281 7.08 -36.76 7.23
C GLY A 281 6.72 -35.34 6.77
N TRP A 282 5.95 -34.60 7.60
CA TRP A 282 5.66 -33.19 7.40
C TRP A 282 6.31 -32.35 8.49
N ALA A 283 6.98 -31.27 8.08
CA ALA A 283 7.28 -30.18 8.99
C ALA A 283 6.09 -29.22 9.03
N PHE A 284 5.81 -28.65 10.18
CA PHE A 284 4.78 -27.62 10.33
C PHE A 284 5.31 -26.41 11.08
N GLY A 285 4.80 -25.23 10.68
CA GLY A 285 5.04 -23.95 11.34
C GLY A 285 3.74 -23.32 11.77
N ILE A 286 3.65 -22.86 13.02
CA ILE A 286 2.50 -22.09 13.50
C ILE A 286 2.91 -20.68 13.87
N GLN A 287 2.16 -19.71 13.35
CA GLN A 287 2.17 -18.31 13.72
C GLN A 287 0.88 -17.98 14.45
N GLU A 288 0.99 -17.35 15.60
CA GLU A 288 -0.13 -16.87 16.42
C GLU A 288 -0.16 -15.32 16.45
N GLU A 289 0.86 -14.69 15.88
CA GLU A 289 1.03 -13.24 15.73
C GLU A 289 1.23 -12.89 14.27
N ALA A 290 0.43 -11.94 13.77
CA ALA A 290 0.60 -11.40 12.44
C ALA A 290 1.75 -10.38 12.45
N GLY A 291 2.60 -10.43 11.43
CA GLY A 291 3.57 -9.40 11.14
C GLY A 291 2.95 -8.21 10.41
N VAL A 292 3.80 -7.29 9.97
CA VAL A 292 3.40 -6.08 9.22
C VAL A 292 2.72 -6.38 7.86
N TYR A 293 2.90 -7.60 7.34
CA TYR A 293 2.25 -8.10 6.12
C TYR A 293 1.19 -9.18 6.40
N GLY A 294 0.76 -9.31 7.64
CA GLY A 294 -0.12 -10.40 8.03
C GLY A 294 0.62 -11.64 8.49
N PHE A 295 0.08 -12.83 8.22
CA PHE A 295 0.75 -14.08 8.51
C PHE A 295 1.73 -14.44 7.41
N GLU A 296 3.02 -14.52 7.74
CA GLU A 296 4.08 -14.84 6.78
C GLU A 296 3.84 -16.20 6.10
N GLY A 297 3.40 -17.21 6.85
CA GLY A 297 3.11 -18.54 6.31
C GLY A 297 1.91 -18.61 5.35
N ALA A 298 1.13 -17.54 5.20
CA ALA A 298 0.06 -17.43 4.23
C ALA A 298 0.46 -16.63 2.97
N ARG A 299 1.62 -15.97 2.99
CA ARG A 299 2.11 -15.14 1.88
C ARG A 299 2.66 -15.99 0.76
N GLU A 300 2.41 -15.57 -0.46
CA GLU A 300 2.84 -16.27 -1.66
C GLU A 300 4.36 -16.42 -1.74
N GLU A 301 5.11 -15.38 -1.42
CA GLU A 301 6.58 -15.39 -1.43
C GLU A 301 7.14 -16.47 -0.50
N VAL A 302 6.57 -16.57 0.69
CA VAL A 302 6.96 -17.59 1.67
C VAL A 302 6.54 -18.98 1.20
N LEU A 303 5.33 -19.14 0.68
CA LEU A 303 4.83 -20.42 0.21
C LEU A 303 5.61 -20.94 -1.02
N ARG A 304 5.99 -20.08 -1.96
CA ARG A 304 6.88 -20.43 -3.08
C ARG A 304 8.22 -20.95 -2.56
N ARG A 305 8.81 -20.28 -1.58
CA ARG A 305 10.08 -20.67 -0.97
C ARG A 305 9.95 -21.95 -0.14
N VAL A 306 8.88 -22.07 0.66
CA VAL A 306 8.63 -23.26 1.49
C VAL A 306 8.37 -24.48 0.64
N SER A 307 7.67 -24.35 -0.49
CA SER A 307 7.36 -25.47 -1.38
C SER A 307 8.42 -25.76 -2.43
N CYS A 308 9.57 -25.09 -2.43
CA CYS A 308 10.66 -25.37 -3.38
C CYS A 308 11.09 -26.84 -3.30
N SER A 309 10.98 -27.56 -4.42
CA SER A 309 11.23 -29.01 -4.54
C SER A 309 10.36 -29.89 -3.61
N THR A 310 9.24 -29.38 -3.14
CA THR A 310 8.31 -30.11 -2.27
C THR A 310 6.91 -29.53 -2.34
N ARG A 311 6.00 -30.12 -1.58
CA ARG A 311 4.62 -29.63 -1.42
C ARG A 311 4.45 -28.89 -0.11
N ALA A 312 3.76 -27.75 -0.16
CA ALA A 312 3.40 -26.98 1.04
C ALA A 312 1.92 -26.61 1.03
N VAL A 313 1.29 -26.64 2.20
CA VAL A 313 -0.08 -26.19 2.40
C VAL A 313 -0.14 -25.26 3.60
N SER A 314 -0.87 -24.15 3.46
CA SER A 314 -1.11 -23.17 4.51
C SER A 314 -2.59 -23.08 4.82
N VAL A 315 -2.93 -23.04 6.11
CA VAL A 315 -4.28 -22.74 6.61
C VAL A 315 -4.17 -21.52 7.51
N SER A 316 -4.75 -20.40 7.11
CA SER A 316 -4.78 -19.18 7.92
C SER A 316 -6.19 -18.82 8.35
N CYS A 317 -6.29 -18.23 9.53
CA CYS A 317 -7.54 -17.85 10.14
C CYS A 317 -7.40 -16.48 10.81
N TRP A 318 -8.28 -15.54 10.46
CA TRP A 318 -8.38 -14.20 11.01
C TRP A 318 -9.70 -14.02 11.77
N GLY A 319 -9.71 -14.33 13.07
CA GLY A 319 -10.93 -14.30 13.89
C GLY A 319 -11.60 -12.92 13.95
N GLY A 320 -10.82 -11.82 13.91
CA GLY A 320 -11.37 -10.46 13.97
C GLY A 320 -12.17 -10.04 12.74
N ILE A 321 -11.86 -10.63 11.57
CA ILE A 321 -12.52 -10.32 10.29
C ILE A 321 -13.27 -11.52 9.71
N GLY A 322 -13.26 -12.66 10.41
CA GLY A 322 -13.96 -13.86 9.96
C GLY A 322 -13.42 -14.50 8.68
N SER A 323 -12.13 -14.28 8.33
CA SER A 323 -11.52 -14.86 7.13
C SER A 323 -10.80 -16.16 7.45
N ILE A 324 -11.02 -17.18 6.61
CA ILE A 324 -10.29 -18.45 6.62
C ILE A 324 -9.78 -18.68 5.20
N ALA A 325 -8.47 -18.87 5.04
CA ALA A 325 -7.87 -19.13 3.75
C ALA A 325 -7.02 -20.40 3.75
N VAL A 326 -6.99 -21.09 2.61
CA VAL A 326 -6.15 -22.25 2.35
C VAL A 326 -5.38 -22.02 1.06
N SER A 327 -4.09 -22.29 1.07
CA SER A 327 -3.25 -22.24 -0.14
C SER A 327 -2.43 -23.52 -0.23
N LEU A 328 -2.39 -24.13 -1.40
CA LEU A 328 -1.55 -25.27 -1.73
C LEU A 328 -0.57 -24.91 -2.81
N PHE A 329 0.70 -25.17 -2.57
CA PHE A 329 1.82 -24.99 -3.48
C PHE A 329 2.54 -26.32 -3.71
N ASP A 330 3.04 -26.53 -4.91
CA ASP A 330 3.87 -27.68 -5.28
C ASP A 330 5.04 -27.20 -6.12
N ASN A 331 6.27 -27.50 -5.69
CA ASN A 331 7.49 -27.09 -6.37
C ASN A 331 7.54 -25.59 -6.74
N SER A 332 7.26 -24.73 -5.77
CA SER A 332 7.21 -23.27 -5.86
C SER A 332 6.05 -22.70 -6.69
N GLU A 333 5.14 -23.53 -7.23
CA GLU A 333 4.02 -23.06 -8.03
C GLU A 333 2.69 -23.20 -7.27
N PRO A 334 1.79 -22.22 -7.38
CA PRO A 334 0.48 -22.31 -6.77
C PRO A 334 -0.37 -23.38 -7.46
N VAL A 335 -0.90 -24.31 -6.68
CA VAL A 335 -1.82 -25.35 -7.16
C VAL A 335 -3.27 -24.91 -7.02
N THR A 336 -3.62 -24.36 -5.86
CA THR A 336 -4.97 -23.84 -5.59
C THR A 336 -4.96 -22.88 -4.40
N ARG A 337 -5.95 -22.00 -4.38
CA ARG A 337 -6.22 -21.09 -3.27
C ARG A 337 -7.72 -21.02 -2.99
N TYR A 338 -8.07 -21.03 -1.73
CA TYR A 338 -9.42 -20.84 -1.22
C TYR A 338 -9.40 -19.76 -0.14
N ASP A 339 -10.35 -18.84 -0.19
CA ASP A 339 -10.55 -17.81 0.84
C ASP A 339 -12.05 -17.60 1.06
N THR A 340 -12.50 -17.65 2.29
CA THR A 340 -13.93 -17.46 2.62
C THR A 340 -14.44 -16.05 2.30
N ARG A 341 -13.57 -15.08 2.03
CA ARG A 341 -13.92 -13.71 1.66
C ARG A 341 -13.76 -13.39 0.18
N SER A 342 -13.09 -14.27 -0.56
CA SER A 342 -12.83 -14.06 -1.98
C SER A 342 -13.15 -15.34 -2.75
N ALA A 343 -14.12 -15.26 -3.65
CA ALA A 343 -14.47 -16.36 -4.54
C ALA A 343 -13.61 -16.41 -5.82
N VAL A 344 -12.58 -15.57 -5.90
CA VAL A 344 -11.69 -15.53 -7.07
C VAL A 344 -10.71 -16.68 -6.99
N VAL A 345 -10.83 -17.62 -7.92
CA VAL A 345 -9.80 -18.62 -8.20
C VAL A 345 -8.75 -17.94 -9.09
N PRO A 346 -7.48 -17.84 -8.64
CA PRO A 346 -6.45 -17.21 -9.45
C PRO A 346 -6.26 -17.95 -10.78
N ASP A 347 -6.00 -17.21 -11.86
CA ASP A 347 -5.75 -17.78 -13.18
C ASP A 347 -4.60 -18.80 -13.11
N GLY A 348 -4.78 -19.92 -13.82
CA GLY A 348 -3.78 -21.00 -13.88
C GLY A 348 -3.79 -21.95 -12.68
N THR A 349 -4.64 -21.74 -11.66
CA THR A 349 -4.77 -22.65 -10.51
C THR A 349 -5.97 -23.60 -10.68
N ARG A 350 -5.93 -24.71 -9.93
CA ARG A 350 -7.03 -25.69 -9.93
C ARG A 350 -8.17 -25.24 -9.02
N ASP A 351 -9.38 -25.70 -9.31
CA ASP A 351 -10.55 -25.48 -8.47
C ASP A 351 -10.29 -26.01 -7.04
N PRO A 352 -10.39 -25.16 -5.99
CA PRO A 352 -10.16 -25.57 -4.63
C PRO A 352 -11.13 -26.67 -4.13
N PHE A 353 -12.33 -26.74 -4.66
CA PHE A 353 -13.32 -27.77 -4.28
C PHE A 353 -12.99 -29.16 -4.84
N GLU A 354 -12.27 -29.23 -5.96
CA GLU A 354 -11.70 -30.47 -6.48
C GLU A 354 -10.49 -30.93 -5.67
N VAL A 355 -9.63 -29.97 -5.27
CA VAL A 355 -8.39 -30.26 -4.52
C VAL A 355 -8.70 -30.61 -3.06
N PHE A 356 -9.66 -29.92 -2.46
CA PHE A 356 -10.07 -30.08 -1.06
C PHE A 356 -11.55 -30.42 -0.95
N PRO A 357 -11.96 -31.67 -1.18
CA PRO A 357 -13.36 -32.05 -1.11
C PRO A 357 -13.98 -31.78 0.26
N GLY A 358 -15.14 -31.13 0.25
CA GLY A 358 -15.88 -30.76 1.45
C GLY A 358 -15.47 -29.40 2.05
N LEU A 359 -14.80 -28.54 1.28
CA LEU A 359 -14.74 -27.12 1.61
C LEU A 359 -16.17 -26.54 1.66
N PRO A 360 -16.45 -25.61 2.58
CA PRO A 360 -17.74 -24.93 2.61
C PRO A 360 -17.96 -24.15 1.31
N PHE A 361 -18.99 -24.55 0.57
CA PHE A 361 -19.41 -23.84 -0.64
C PHE A 361 -20.68 -23.06 -0.35
N HIS A 362 -20.68 -21.77 -0.67
CA HIS A 362 -21.88 -20.96 -0.66
C HIS A 362 -22.21 -20.56 -2.09
N ASP A 363 -23.37 -20.97 -2.60
CA ASP A 363 -23.89 -20.60 -3.93
C ASP A 363 -23.90 -19.08 -4.19
N LYS A 364 -23.83 -18.30 -3.11
CA LYS A 364 -23.79 -16.84 -3.12
C LYS A 364 -22.42 -16.25 -3.46
N TRP A 365 -21.36 -17.07 -3.61
CA TRP A 365 -19.96 -16.62 -3.76
C TRP A 365 -19.42 -16.73 -5.19
N ALA A 366 -20.27 -17.09 -6.15
CA ALA A 366 -19.89 -17.01 -7.53
C ALA A 366 -19.76 -15.54 -7.93
N ALA A 367 -18.57 -14.99 -7.84
CA ALA A 367 -18.25 -13.74 -8.51
C ALA A 367 -18.48 -13.97 -10.00
N ARG A 368 -19.51 -13.37 -10.56
CA ARG A 368 -19.69 -13.34 -12.01
C ARG A 368 -18.81 -12.23 -12.55
N TRP A 369 -17.92 -12.61 -13.47
CA TRP A 369 -17.27 -11.64 -14.33
C TRP A 369 -18.36 -10.93 -15.14
N ASP A 370 -18.46 -9.63 -14.99
CA ASP A 370 -19.34 -8.79 -15.81
C ASP A 370 -18.52 -8.26 -17.00
N PRO A 371 -18.76 -8.77 -18.20
CA PRO A 371 -18.02 -8.36 -19.39
C PRO A 371 -18.27 -6.90 -19.77
N ASP A 372 -19.40 -6.31 -19.37
CA ASP A 372 -19.74 -4.92 -19.67
C ASP A 372 -19.02 -3.95 -18.72
N GLN A 373 -18.75 -4.37 -17.50
CA GLN A 373 -18.02 -3.57 -16.50
C GLN A 373 -16.53 -3.91 -16.42
N GLN A 374 -16.07 -4.95 -17.13
CA GLN A 374 -14.69 -5.45 -17.08
C GLN A 374 -14.16 -5.68 -15.66
N CYS A 375 -15.03 -6.03 -14.74
CA CYS A 375 -14.67 -6.30 -13.34
C CYS A 375 -15.46 -7.50 -12.81
N ALA A 376 -14.94 -8.13 -11.76
CA ALA A 376 -15.66 -9.15 -11.01
C ALA A 376 -16.69 -8.46 -10.10
N VAL A 377 -17.98 -8.54 -10.48
CA VAL A 377 -19.06 -8.05 -9.62
C VAL A 377 -19.35 -9.10 -8.57
N SER A 378 -19.05 -8.80 -7.33
CA SER A 378 -19.48 -9.60 -6.19
C SER A 378 -21.00 -9.54 -6.10
N VAL A 379 -21.67 -10.65 -6.36
CA VAL A 379 -23.14 -10.77 -6.26
C VAL A 379 -23.59 -10.86 -4.80
N VAL A 380 -22.67 -10.79 -3.84
CA VAL A 380 -22.95 -11.02 -2.43
C VAL A 380 -22.38 -9.90 -1.57
N PRO A 381 -23.17 -9.37 -0.66
CA PRO A 381 -22.62 -8.50 0.37
C PRO A 381 -21.47 -9.24 1.08
N PRO A 382 -20.37 -8.55 1.42
CA PRO A 382 -19.32 -9.13 2.23
C PRO A 382 -20.02 -9.83 3.40
N LEU A 383 -19.49 -11.01 3.81
CA LEU A 383 -19.96 -11.65 5.04
C LEU A 383 -19.94 -10.55 6.10
N GLY A 384 -21.11 -9.95 6.27
CA GLY A 384 -21.31 -8.91 7.24
C GLY A 384 -20.87 -9.47 8.58
N ARG A 385 -20.57 -8.62 9.52
CA ARG A 385 -20.29 -8.91 10.94
C ARG A 385 -21.29 -9.85 11.62
N GLU A 386 -22.14 -10.52 10.86
CA GLU A 386 -23.30 -11.32 11.27
C GLU A 386 -23.06 -12.82 11.32
N SER A 387 -21.87 -13.35 10.98
CA SER A 387 -21.60 -14.78 11.24
C SER A 387 -21.50 -14.97 12.75
N THR A 388 -22.40 -15.76 13.31
CA THR A 388 -22.31 -16.08 14.74
C THR A 388 -20.99 -16.82 15.04
N PRO A 389 -20.46 -16.72 16.25
CA PRO A 389 -19.25 -17.47 16.64
C PRO A 389 -19.35 -18.98 16.36
N GLU A 390 -20.57 -19.54 16.42
CA GLU A 390 -20.86 -20.93 16.11
C GLU A 390 -20.70 -21.24 14.62
N GLN A 391 -21.28 -20.41 13.73
CA GLN A 391 -21.18 -20.57 12.27
C GLN A 391 -19.74 -20.46 11.80
N TRP A 392 -18.99 -19.50 12.32
CA TRP A 392 -17.57 -19.34 12.04
C TRP A 392 -16.77 -20.58 12.47
N ARG A 393 -17.08 -21.13 13.63
CA ARG A 393 -16.46 -22.36 14.15
C ARG A 393 -16.72 -23.56 13.26
N GLU A 394 -17.95 -23.73 12.81
CA GLU A 394 -18.34 -24.82 11.90
C GLU A 394 -17.59 -24.71 10.57
N GLN A 395 -17.50 -23.51 9.99
CA GLN A 395 -16.74 -23.27 8.78
C GLN A 395 -15.26 -23.61 8.96
N LEU A 396 -14.64 -23.17 10.04
CA LEU A 396 -13.24 -23.45 10.32
C LEU A 396 -12.97 -24.96 10.47
N LEU A 397 -13.85 -25.68 11.16
CA LEU A 397 -13.78 -27.13 11.28
C LEU A 397 -13.96 -27.85 9.94
N ALA A 398 -14.87 -27.36 9.09
CA ALA A 398 -15.10 -27.91 7.76
C ALA A 398 -13.88 -27.71 6.86
N VAL A 399 -13.26 -26.50 6.86
CA VAL A 399 -12.03 -26.22 6.13
C VAL A 399 -10.87 -27.09 6.60
N CYS A 400 -10.65 -27.19 7.91
CA CYS A 400 -9.62 -28.07 8.46
C CYS A 400 -9.85 -29.54 8.06
N GLY A 401 -11.09 -30.01 8.09
CA GLY A 401 -11.46 -31.37 7.67
C GLY A 401 -11.21 -31.60 6.18
N ALA A 402 -11.47 -30.61 5.32
CA ALA A 402 -11.19 -30.71 3.89
C ALA A 402 -9.68 -30.79 3.60
N VAL A 403 -8.87 -30.00 4.30
CA VAL A 403 -7.39 -30.02 4.18
C VAL A 403 -6.83 -31.38 4.65
N VAL A 404 -7.32 -31.93 5.75
CA VAL A 404 -6.94 -33.28 6.22
C VAL A 404 -7.21 -34.33 5.15
N ARG A 405 -8.40 -34.30 4.53
CA ARG A 405 -8.76 -35.24 3.45
C ARG A 405 -7.94 -35.06 2.19
N GLY A 406 -7.68 -33.81 1.80
CA GLY A 406 -6.97 -33.49 0.56
C GLY A 406 -5.45 -33.72 0.63
N CYS A 407 -4.83 -33.51 1.80
CA CYS A 407 -3.37 -33.61 1.96
C CYS A 407 -2.90 -34.76 2.84
N GLY A 408 -3.79 -35.42 3.59
CA GLY A 408 -3.43 -36.49 4.52
C GLY A 408 -2.62 -36.01 5.74
N ILE A 409 -2.72 -34.73 6.11
CA ILE A 409 -2.00 -34.13 7.24
C ILE A 409 -2.89 -34.09 8.49
N PRO A 410 -2.36 -34.35 9.68
CA PRO A 410 -3.14 -34.21 10.91
C PRO A 410 -3.36 -32.74 11.27
N LEU A 411 -4.62 -32.36 11.52
CA LEU A 411 -5.00 -31.06 12.05
C LEU A 411 -5.87 -31.23 13.31
N PRO A 412 -5.41 -30.77 14.47
CA PRO A 412 -4.12 -30.10 14.74
C PRO A 412 -2.95 -31.09 14.69
N PRO A 413 -1.73 -30.61 14.36
CA PRO A 413 -0.55 -31.46 14.45
C PRO A 413 -0.26 -31.81 15.92
N PRO A 414 0.22 -33.04 16.20
CA PRO A 414 0.62 -33.43 17.54
C PRO A 414 1.68 -32.48 18.12
N GLY A 415 1.58 -32.21 19.40
CA GLY A 415 2.54 -31.32 20.10
C GLY A 415 2.31 -29.81 19.90
N LEU A 416 1.35 -29.39 19.10
CA LEU A 416 1.08 -27.99 18.76
C LEU A 416 1.03 -27.04 19.98
N ASN A 417 0.46 -27.51 21.09
CA ASN A 417 0.31 -26.72 22.32
C ASN A 417 1.52 -26.84 23.27
N GLY A 418 2.49 -27.66 22.92
CA GLY A 418 3.71 -27.87 23.68
C GLY A 418 4.77 -26.79 23.46
N GLU A 419 5.94 -27.04 24.02
CA GLU A 419 7.14 -26.29 23.71
C GLU A 419 7.69 -26.78 22.37
N LEU A 420 7.83 -25.85 21.40
CA LEU A 420 8.33 -26.11 20.06
C LEU A 420 9.53 -25.19 19.80
N ASP A 421 10.42 -25.62 18.91
CA ASP A 421 11.48 -24.76 18.40
C ASP A 421 10.87 -23.54 17.68
N SER A 422 11.47 -22.39 17.80
CA SER A 422 10.89 -21.14 17.30
C SER A 422 11.97 -20.13 16.94
N ALA A 423 11.69 -19.30 15.92
CA ALA A 423 12.51 -18.15 15.60
C ALA A 423 11.65 -16.96 15.18
N GLN A 424 12.22 -15.76 15.26
CA GLN A 424 11.62 -14.56 14.68
C GLN A 424 11.83 -14.58 13.16
N ILE A 425 10.83 -14.10 12.43
CA ILE A 425 10.88 -14.00 10.97
C ILE A 425 11.18 -12.55 10.60
N LEU A 426 12.18 -12.35 9.76
CA LEU A 426 12.31 -11.11 9.00
C LEU A 426 11.50 -11.30 7.71
N PRO A 427 10.37 -10.60 7.52
CA PRO A 427 9.50 -10.77 6.37
C PRO A 427 10.23 -10.69 5.04
N LEU A 428 9.86 -11.54 4.08
CA LEU A 428 10.37 -11.44 2.71
C LEU A 428 9.85 -10.17 2.04
N LEU A 429 10.59 -9.64 1.07
CA LEU A 429 10.08 -8.52 0.26
C LEU A 429 8.81 -8.97 -0.48
N PRO A 430 7.75 -8.15 -0.50
CA PRO A 430 6.55 -8.47 -1.26
C PRO A 430 6.85 -8.47 -2.76
N THR A 431 6.35 -9.49 -3.46
CA THR A 431 6.43 -9.60 -4.93
C THR A 431 5.14 -9.16 -5.61
N ASP A 432 4.04 -9.17 -4.86
CA ASP A 432 2.74 -8.72 -5.32
C ASP A 432 2.71 -7.17 -5.40
N GLY A 433 2.31 -6.70 -6.55
CA GLY A 433 2.23 -5.28 -6.86
C GLY A 433 3.41 -4.78 -7.69
N ASN A 434 4.02 -5.61 -8.50
CA ASN A 434 4.76 -5.18 -9.69
C ASN A 434 3.80 -4.47 -10.67
N GLN A 435 3.07 -3.45 -10.18
CA GLN A 435 2.60 -2.42 -11.08
C GLN A 435 3.87 -1.80 -11.66
N ARG A 436 4.18 -2.25 -12.88
CA ARG A 436 5.24 -1.63 -13.67
C ARG A 436 4.94 -0.15 -13.73
N VAL A 437 5.79 0.64 -13.12
CA VAL A 437 5.69 2.09 -13.20
C VAL A 437 6.32 2.46 -14.53
N PRO A 438 5.54 2.91 -15.51
CA PRO A 438 6.11 3.33 -16.79
C PRO A 438 6.98 4.57 -16.60
N VAL A 439 7.99 4.70 -17.43
CA VAL A 439 8.71 5.96 -17.54
C VAL A 439 7.71 7.05 -17.98
N PRO A 440 7.75 8.26 -17.38
CA PRO A 440 6.85 9.34 -17.77
C PRO A 440 6.84 9.58 -19.29
N ASP A 441 5.65 9.75 -19.89
CA ASP A 441 5.44 9.82 -21.34
C ASP A 441 6.36 10.80 -22.07
N GLN A 442 6.71 11.92 -21.42
CA GLN A 442 7.62 12.93 -21.97
C GLN A 442 9.05 12.43 -22.23
N PHE A 443 9.43 11.28 -21.69
CA PHE A 443 10.75 10.66 -21.88
C PHE A 443 10.67 9.37 -22.71
N ALA A 444 9.49 8.85 -23.01
CA ALA A 444 9.32 7.57 -23.68
C ALA A 444 10.11 7.49 -25.00
N ALA A 445 10.01 8.50 -25.85
CA ALA A 445 10.73 8.53 -27.12
C ALA A 445 12.27 8.55 -26.96
N LEU A 446 12.79 9.18 -25.91
CA LEU A 446 14.24 9.19 -25.63
C LEU A 446 14.71 7.83 -25.10
N VAL A 447 13.90 7.21 -24.26
CA VAL A 447 14.18 5.86 -23.73
C VAL A 447 14.15 4.82 -24.85
N ASP A 448 13.16 4.89 -25.76
CA ASP A 448 13.02 3.99 -26.90
C ASP A 448 14.18 4.13 -27.91
N ALA A 449 14.74 5.32 -28.03
CA ALA A 449 15.87 5.59 -28.92
C ALA A 449 17.24 5.19 -28.33
N ALA A 450 17.33 5.06 -27.01
CA ALA A 450 18.59 4.80 -26.32
C ALA A 450 19.01 3.31 -26.40
N THR A 451 20.31 3.08 -26.48
CA THR A 451 20.84 1.70 -26.47
C THR A 451 20.67 1.05 -25.07
N PRO A 452 20.53 -0.28 -24.99
CA PRO A 452 20.45 -0.97 -23.69
C PRO A 452 21.63 -0.69 -22.77
N GLU A 453 22.78 -0.42 -23.32
CA GLU A 453 24.01 -0.11 -22.58
C GLU A 453 23.97 1.31 -22.02
N HIS A 454 23.46 2.26 -22.81
CA HIS A 454 23.22 3.62 -22.38
C HIS A 454 22.16 3.67 -21.26
N LEU A 455 21.03 2.98 -21.45
CA LEU A 455 19.98 2.89 -20.42
C LEU A 455 20.47 2.30 -19.09
N ARG A 456 21.41 1.34 -19.14
CA ARG A 456 22.03 0.80 -17.91
C ARG A 456 22.82 1.86 -17.17
N ARG A 457 23.61 2.67 -17.86
CA ARG A 457 24.37 3.78 -17.26
C ARG A 457 23.42 4.82 -16.65
N VAL A 458 22.35 5.16 -17.36
CA VAL A 458 21.34 6.10 -16.89
C VAL A 458 20.62 5.54 -15.64
N LEU A 459 20.19 4.28 -15.66
CA LEU A 459 19.57 3.62 -14.51
C LEU A 459 20.49 3.66 -13.28
N ALA A 460 21.77 3.34 -13.45
CA ALA A 460 22.73 3.34 -12.35
C ALA A 460 22.92 4.76 -11.77
N ALA A 461 23.03 5.78 -12.63
CA ALA A 461 23.15 7.17 -12.21
C ALA A 461 21.89 7.65 -11.44
N GLN A 462 20.70 7.36 -11.97
CA GLN A 462 19.44 7.73 -11.32
C GLN A 462 19.23 6.98 -9.99
N MET A 463 19.61 5.69 -9.93
CA MET A 463 19.54 4.92 -8.70
C MET A 463 20.51 5.44 -7.62
N THR A 464 21.72 5.84 -8.03
CA THR A 464 22.70 6.48 -7.11
C THR A 464 22.14 7.77 -6.53
N SER A 465 21.56 8.64 -7.37
CA SER A 465 20.94 9.87 -6.90
C SER A 465 19.76 9.59 -5.96
N LEU A 466 18.87 8.64 -6.31
CA LEU A 466 17.74 8.26 -5.47
C LEU A 466 18.20 7.70 -4.10
N ALA A 467 19.26 6.89 -4.09
CA ALA A 467 19.82 6.36 -2.84
C ALA A 467 20.33 7.49 -1.93
N ALA A 468 21.01 8.48 -2.49
CA ALA A 468 21.49 9.65 -1.74
C ALA A 468 20.33 10.52 -1.23
N GLU A 469 19.31 10.77 -2.05
CA GLU A 469 18.14 11.57 -1.67
C GLU A 469 17.32 10.95 -0.53
N THR A 470 17.31 9.62 -0.43
CA THR A 470 16.53 8.89 0.58
C THR A 470 17.37 8.39 1.76
N GLY A 471 18.69 8.62 1.73
CA GLY A 471 19.64 8.09 2.72
C GLY A 471 19.78 6.56 2.66
N LEU A 472 19.42 5.92 1.55
CA LEU A 472 19.63 4.49 1.37
C LEU A 472 21.12 4.15 1.21
N ASP A 473 21.92 5.08 0.72
CA ASP A 473 23.38 5.00 0.56
C ASP A 473 24.15 5.07 1.90
N THR A 474 23.48 5.28 3.02
CA THR A 474 24.09 5.19 4.36
C THR A 474 24.43 3.75 4.76
N TYR A 475 23.90 2.76 4.04
CA TYR A 475 24.15 1.35 4.29
C TYR A 475 25.30 0.82 3.41
N ASP A 476 26.31 0.22 4.04
CA ASP A 476 27.49 -0.32 3.34
C ASP A 476 27.10 -1.30 2.22
N GLU A 477 26.11 -2.18 2.49
CA GLU A 477 25.64 -3.17 1.50
C GLU A 477 25.05 -2.51 0.24
N VAL A 478 24.53 -1.29 0.35
CA VAL A 478 23.99 -0.52 -0.78
C VAL A 478 25.13 0.21 -1.50
N THR A 479 26.02 0.87 -0.76
CA THR A 479 27.16 1.59 -1.36
C THR A 479 28.09 0.65 -2.13
N ASP A 480 28.24 -0.60 -1.73
CA ASP A 480 29.02 -1.61 -2.42
C ASP A 480 28.40 -2.05 -3.77
N ILE A 481 27.07 -1.95 -3.89
CA ILE A 481 26.32 -2.41 -5.08
C ILE A 481 26.16 -1.33 -6.15
N LEU A 482 26.00 -0.07 -5.77
CA LEU A 482 25.73 1.01 -6.71
C LEU A 482 26.76 1.13 -7.85
N PRO A 483 28.09 1.02 -7.60
CA PRO A 483 29.10 1.02 -8.67
C PRO A 483 28.93 -0.12 -9.65
N LEU A 484 28.56 -1.33 -9.18
CA LEU A 484 28.41 -2.51 -10.01
C LEU A 484 27.25 -2.39 -11.01
N LEU A 485 26.20 -1.64 -10.66
CA LEU A 485 25.11 -1.35 -11.59
C LEU A 485 25.62 -0.57 -12.80
N SER A 486 26.53 0.39 -12.62
CA SER A 486 27.10 1.21 -13.70
C SER A 486 28.00 0.39 -14.63
N GLU A 487 28.67 -0.62 -14.10
CA GLU A 487 29.51 -1.56 -14.86
C GLU A 487 28.67 -2.61 -15.63
N GLY A 488 27.35 -2.60 -15.45
CA GLY A 488 26.47 -3.63 -16.01
C GLY A 488 26.52 -4.97 -15.29
N ASN A 489 27.23 -5.00 -14.16
CA ASN A 489 27.32 -6.18 -13.30
C ASN A 489 26.14 -6.16 -12.33
N ARG A 490 25.25 -7.16 -12.44
CA ARG A 490 24.11 -7.33 -11.58
C ARG A 490 24.28 -8.60 -10.76
N PRO A 491 24.89 -8.51 -9.58
CA PRO A 491 24.96 -9.68 -8.71
C PRO A 491 23.55 -10.14 -8.35
N GLY A 492 23.33 -11.44 -8.38
CA GLY A 492 22.02 -12.01 -8.06
C GLY A 492 21.58 -11.60 -6.65
N LEU A 493 20.48 -10.88 -6.56
CA LEU A 493 19.85 -10.55 -5.29
C LEU A 493 19.16 -11.81 -4.75
N THR A 494 19.61 -12.29 -3.59
CA THR A 494 18.94 -13.36 -2.85
C THR A 494 18.45 -12.82 -1.50
N ASP A 495 17.34 -13.38 -1.02
CA ASP A 495 16.75 -12.95 0.27
C ASP A 495 17.70 -13.07 1.46
N ASP A 496 18.64 -14.02 1.40
CA ASP A 496 19.58 -14.33 2.48
C ASP A 496 20.97 -13.68 2.27
N SER A 497 21.18 -12.92 1.18
CA SER A 497 22.41 -12.12 0.99
C SER A 497 22.43 -10.94 1.95
N ALA A 498 23.59 -10.37 2.24
CA ALA A 498 23.73 -9.19 3.11
C ALA A 498 22.83 -8.04 2.63
N LEU A 499 22.87 -7.74 1.31
CA LEU A 499 21.98 -6.73 0.72
C LEU A 499 20.50 -7.14 0.84
N GLY A 500 20.12 -8.38 0.54
CA GLY A 500 18.73 -8.84 0.68
C GLY A 500 18.21 -8.68 2.10
N LEU A 501 19.00 -9.05 3.10
CA LEU A 501 18.67 -8.86 4.51
C LEU A 501 18.52 -7.37 4.85
N ARG A 502 19.40 -6.50 4.32
CA ARG A 502 19.31 -5.04 4.52
C ARG A 502 18.03 -4.47 3.93
N LEU A 503 17.71 -4.78 2.68
CA LEU A 503 16.49 -4.29 2.01
C LEU A 503 15.23 -4.77 2.73
N ARG A 504 15.19 -6.02 3.19
CA ARG A 504 14.08 -6.55 4.00
C ARG A 504 13.92 -5.79 5.33
N ARG A 505 15.02 -5.48 6.04
CA ARG A 505 14.99 -4.67 7.28
C ARG A 505 14.40 -3.29 7.03
N VAL A 506 14.91 -2.57 6.04
CA VAL A 506 14.42 -1.23 5.64
C VAL A 506 12.92 -1.27 5.34
N HIS A 507 12.47 -2.29 4.64
CA HIS A 507 11.05 -2.43 4.25
C HIS A 507 10.14 -2.75 5.44
N VAL A 508 10.58 -3.59 6.37
CA VAL A 508 9.83 -3.89 7.60
C VAL A 508 9.72 -2.65 8.49
N GLU A 509 10.79 -1.87 8.63
CA GLU A 509 10.80 -0.64 9.43
C GLU A 509 9.84 0.42 8.91
N SER A 510 9.65 0.51 7.58
CA SER A 510 8.70 1.46 6.98
C SER A 510 7.24 1.17 7.32
N ARG A 511 6.92 -0.06 7.71
CA ARG A 511 5.58 -0.50 8.10
C ARG A 511 5.28 -0.37 9.59
N ALA A 512 6.22 0.11 10.38
CA ALA A 512 6.02 0.31 11.81
C ALA A 512 5.11 1.51 12.06
N THR A 513 3.86 1.26 12.39
CA THR A 513 2.77 2.27 12.47
C THR A 513 2.79 3.13 13.75
N ARG A 514 3.75 2.97 14.66
CA ARG A 514 3.71 3.56 16.00
C ARG A 514 4.60 4.79 16.21
N HIS A 515 5.22 5.33 15.18
CA HIS A 515 6.21 6.41 15.34
C HIS A 515 5.76 7.72 14.70
N VAL A 516 6.32 8.80 15.22
CA VAL A 516 6.06 10.18 14.85
C VAL A 516 6.01 10.34 13.33
N HIS A 517 4.99 11.02 12.84
CA HIS A 517 4.65 11.18 11.42
C HIS A 517 5.83 11.58 10.52
N SER A 518 6.77 12.40 11.03
CA SER A 518 7.99 12.78 10.31
C SER A 518 8.91 11.60 9.95
N ASP A 519 9.14 10.69 10.90
CA ASP A 519 10.03 9.53 10.67
C ASP A 519 9.43 8.49 9.74
N GLN A 520 8.10 8.40 9.70
CA GLN A 520 7.41 7.43 8.87
C GLN A 520 7.60 7.72 7.37
N VAL A 521 7.54 8.96 6.94
CA VAL A 521 7.73 9.33 5.52
C VAL A 521 9.16 9.01 5.10
N VAL A 522 10.18 9.38 5.89
CA VAL A 522 11.59 9.05 5.57
C VAL A 522 11.79 7.53 5.44
N ARG A 523 11.17 6.73 6.33
CA ARG A 523 11.25 5.27 6.27
C ARG A 523 10.53 4.71 5.05
N GLN A 524 9.39 5.30 4.66
CA GLN A 524 8.65 4.91 3.45
C GLN A 524 9.45 5.24 2.19
N ASP A 525 10.01 6.43 2.08
CA ASP A 525 10.85 6.85 0.94
C ASP A 525 12.06 5.93 0.79
N ARG A 526 12.74 5.65 1.90
CA ARG A 526 13.88 4.71 1.94
C ARG A 526 13.47 3.30 1.53
N ALA A 527 12.29 2.83 1.94
CA ALA A 527 11.77 1.53 1.56
C ALA A 527 11.38 1.47 0.07
N MET A 528 10.82 2.55 -0.46
CA MET A 528 10.53 2.65 -1.89
C MET A 528 11.83 2.66 -2.73
N ALA A 529 12.86 3.38 -2.29
CA ALA A 529 14.18 3.35 -2.91
C ALA A 529 14.84 1.96 -2.80
N ALA A 530 14.69 1.28 -1.67
CA ALA A 530 15.15 -0.11 -1.50
C ALA A 530 14.45 -1.07 -2.46
N ARG A 531 13.16 -0.89 -2.70
CA ARG A 531 12.42 -1.65 -3.72
C ARG A 531 12.92 -1.31 -5.13
N ALA A 532 13.08 -0.04 -5.46
CA ALA A 532 13.62 0.38 -6.75
C ALA A 532 15.01 -0.21 -7.02
N LEU A 533 15.87 -0.32 -5.99
CA LEU A 533 17.17 -0.99 -6.08
C LEU A 533 17.00 -2.50 -6.34
N ALA A 534 16.09 -3.17 -5.65
CA ALA A 534 15.81 -4.59 -5.90
C ALA A 534 15.31 -4.81 -7.35
N ASP A 535 14.43 -3.95 -7.84
CA ASP A 535 13.93 -3.98 -9.23
C ASP A 535 15.08 -3.69 -10.23
N ALA A 536 15.95 -2.73 -9.94
CA ALA A 536 17.13 -2.42 -10.77
C ALA A 536 18.10 -3.60 -10.88
N LEU A 537 18.17 -4.46 -9.89
CA LEU A 537 19.01 -5.67 -9.89
C LEU A 537 18.35 -6.86 -10.59
N THR A 538 17.04 -6.98 -10.58
CA THR A 538 16.30 -8.18 -10.98
C THR A 538 15.52 -8.05 -12.28
N LEU A 539 15.01 -6.85 -12.60
CA LEU A 539 14.16 -6.61 -13.77
C LEU A 539 14.96 -6.12 -15.00
N PRO A 540 14.40 -6.23 -16.21
CA PRO A 540 14.92 -5.53 -17.38
C PRO A 540 15.06 -4.02 -17.14
N VAL A 541 16.10 -3.40 -17.71
CA VAL A 541 16.44 -1.98 -17.44
C VAL A 541 15.27 -1.02 -17.66
N HIS A 542 14.56 -1.20 -18.77
CA HIS A 542 13.43 -0.33 -19.14
C HIS A 542 12.24 -0.45 -18.18
N GLU A 543 12.08 -1.62 -17.52
CA GLU A 543 11.04 -1.84 -16.51
C GLU A 543 11.43 -1.23 -15.15
N ALA A 544 12.70 -1.34 -14.77
CA ALA A 544 13.20 -0.81 -13.50
C ALA A 544 13.30 0.73 -13.52
N LEU A 545 13.63 1.32 -14.67
CA LEU A 545 13.90 2.76 -14.81
C LEU A 545 12.71 3.63 -14.41
N GLY A 546 11.48 3.23 -14.77
CA GLY A 546 10.26 3.98 -14.47
C GLY A 546 10.08 4.23 -12.97
N LEU A 547 10.21 3.20 -12.14
CA LEU A 547 10.08 3.34 -10.69
C LEU A 547 11.19 4.23 -10.11
N VAL A 548 12.44 4.03 -10.54
CA VAL A 548 13.58 4.81 -10.03
C VAL A 548 13.37 6.31 -10.27
N VAL A 549 12.98 6.71 -11.49
CA VAL A 549 12.87 8.14 -11.84
C VAL A 549 11.66 8.82 -11.21
N VAL A 550 10.53 8.13 -11.01
CA VAL A 550 9.34 8.75 -10.38
C VAL A 550 9.50 8.92 -8.87
N LEU A 551 10.44 8.21 -8.25
CA LEU A 551 10.74 8.32 -6.82
C LEU A 551 11.79 9.39 -6.50
N ARG A 552 12.38 10.06 -7.49
CA ARG A 552 13.39 11.11 -7.28
C ARG A 552 12.77 12.32 -6.59
N HIS A 553 13.46 12.84 -5.60
CA HIS A 553 13.03 13.98 -4.78
C HIS A 553 13.65 15.32 -5.21
N ASP A 554 14.79 15.29 -5.92
CA ASP A 554 15.42 16.51 -6.43
C ASP A 554 14.54 17.16 -7.51
N PRO A 555 14.07 18.41 -7.36
CA PRO A 555 13.27 19.10 -8.37
C PRO A 555 13.93 19.21 -9.76
N GLN A 556 15.25 19.07 -9.83
CA GLN A 556 16.03 19.10 -11.08
C GLN A 556 16.11 17.75 -11.79
N TRP A 557 15.59 16.66 -11.20
CA TRP A 557 15.80 15.30 -11.72
C TRP A 557 15.34 15.13 -13.18
N ARG A 558 14.27 15.82 -13.60
CA ARG A 558 13.78 15.71 -14.98
C ARG A 558 14.76 16.30 -15.97
N ARG A 559 15.38 17.45 -15.64
CA ARG A 559 16.40 18.09 -16.46
C ARG A 559 17.66 17.23 -16.53
N GLU A 560 18.08 16.69 -15.41
CA GLU A 560 19.20 15.77 -15.32
C GLU A 560 18.96 14.51 -16.14
N PHE A 561 17.81 13.87 -15.96
CA PHE A 561 17.42 12.66 -16.67
C PHE A 561 17.35 12.87 -18.20
N ARG A 562 16.74 13.97 -18.64
CA ARG A 562 16.72 14.33 -20.07
C ARG A 562 18.13 14.54 -20.62
N LYS A 563 19.00 15.20 -19.87
CA LYS A 563 20.39 15.41 -20.25
C LYS A 563 21.13 14.07 -20.37
N GLN A 564 20.99 13.20 -19.39
CA GLN A 564 21.61 11.87 -19.39
C GLN A 564 21.13 11.02 -20.57
N LEU A 565 19.84 11.04 -20.91
CA LEU A 565 19.29 10.31 -22.06
C LEU A 565 19.76 10.87 -23.41
N ALA A 566 20.15 12.14 -23.49
CA ALA A 566 20.61 12.80 -24.71
C ALA A 566 22.14 12.73 -24.93
N GLU A 567 22.91 12.37 -23.91
CA GLU A 567 24.37 12.19 -23.97
C GLU A 567 24.68 10.74 -24.36
N ASP A 568 25.20 10.50 -25.59
CA ASP A 568 25.61 9.18 -26.07
C ASP A 568 26.84 8.63 -25.32
#